data_81ccfc5f4ffbd4a202a12c031e68baee
#
_entry.id   81ccfc5f4ffbd4a202a12c031e68baee
#
_cell.length_a   1.000
_cell.length_b   1.000
_cell.length_c   1.000
_cell.angle_alpha   90.00
_cell.angle_beta   90.00
_cell.angle_gamma   90.00
#
_symmetry.space_group_name_H-M   'P 1'
#
loop_
_entity.id
_entity.type
_entity.pdbx_description
1 polymer ?
#
loop_
_entity_poly.entity_id
_entity_poly.type
_entity_poly.pdbx_seq_one_letter_code
_entity_poly.pdbx_strand_id
1 'polypeptide(L)'
;MGRVSVDLYPEQIGVPLAKVSTFAKSVGGSATNVAVAASRLGRHAAVITKVGADGFGDYIREALGTFGVGAEFVGTDPRLRTPLVFCEIYPPDHFPLLFYREPTAPDMTLTVAELPRDAIREAGFFWTTGTGLSAEPSRAATLAALDLATGTRVHDLDHRPSLWREGDEPRRWAMKAAERASVVVGNLDEMEMATGTREPASAAAAILSAGPEVVIVKQGLAGASAFTKVRTFHARAIPVTVVCGLGAGDAFGGALAHGLLSGWDLGRTLMFANAAGAIVASRLACADAMPTVFEVNDLLAAAAR
;
A
#
# COMPACT_ATOMS: atom_id res chain seq x y z
N MET A 1 3.17 7.72 3.47
CA MET A 1 2.36 8.16 4.64
C MET A 1 1.10 7.31 4.72
N GLY A 2 0.75 6.81 5.89
CA GLY A 2 -0.46 6.03 6.11
C GLY A 2 -0.39 5.13 7.34
N ARG A 3 -1.25 4.09 7.36
CA ARG A 3 -1.36 3.19 8.50
C ARG A 3 -0.16 2.27 8.67
N VAL A 4 0.06 1.86 9.92
CA VAL A 4 1.01 0.84 10.33
C VAL A 4 0.32 -0.15 11.28
N SER A 5 0.79 -1.38 11.30
CA SER A 5 0.33 -2.43 12.22
C SER A 5 1.42 -3.46 12.47
N VAL A 6 1.20 -4.30 13.47
CA VAL A 6 1.86 -5.60 13.56
C VAL A 6 0.87 -6.64 13.04
N ASP A 7 1.23 -7.27 11.94
CA ASP A 7 0.43 -8.32 11.33
C ASP A 7 0.83 -9.68 11.92
N LEU A 8 -0.16 -10.46 12.35
CA LEU A 8 0.01 -11.76 12.96
C LEU A 8 -0.46 -12.85 11.97
N TYR A 9 0.52 -13.50 11.35
CA TYR A 9 0.31 -14.57 10.39
C TYR A 9 0.23 -15.92 11.08
N PRO A 10 -0.84 -16.72 10.85
CA PRO A 10 -0.95 -18.04 11.46
C PRO A 10 0.14 -18.98 10.90
N GLU A 11 0.76 -19.77 11.78
CA GLU A 11 1.63 -20.85 11.34
C GLU A 11 0.82 -22.08 10.87
N GLN A 12 -0.45 -22.15 11.26
CA GLN A 12 -1.42 -23.14 10.79
C GLN A 12 -2.26 -22.57 9.66
N ILE A 13 -1.94 -22.94 8.41
CA ILE A 13 -2.63 -22.47 7.19
C ILE A 13 -3.88 -23.32 6.96
N GLY A 14 -4.96 -22.71 6.45
CA GLY A 14 -6.20 -23.38 6.08
C GLY A 14 -7.12 -23.70 7.26
N VAL A 15 -6.89 -23.07 8.42
CA VAL A 15 -7.74 -23.23 9.60
C VAL A 15 -8.25 -21.85 10.10
N PRO A 16 -9.46 -21.78 10.69
CA PRO A 16 -9.98 -20.54 11.24
C PRO A 16 -9.18 -20.09 12.46
N LEU A 17 -9.17 -18.77 12.75
CA LEU A 17 -8.44 -18.17 13.88
C LEU A 17 -8.71 -18.89 15.21
N ALA A 18 -9.92 -19.37 15.44
CA ALA A 18 -10.27 -20.10 16.64
C ALA A 18 -9.48 -21.40 16.87
N LYS A 19 -8.80 -21.91 15.82
CA LYS A 19 -7.97 -23.12 15.87
C LYS A 19 -6.48 -22.84 15.70
N VAL A 20 -6.10 -21.58 15.45
CA VAL A 20 -4.69 -21.16 15.36
C VAL A 20 -4.10 -21.11 16.78
N SER A 21 -2.96 -21.74 16.97
CA SER A 21 -2.25 -21.78 18.26
C SER A 21 -0.99 -20.94 18.27
N THR A 22 -0.37 -20.66 17.12
CA THR A 22 0.88 -19.91 17.00
C THR A 22 0.85 -18.94 15.83
N PHE A 23 1.51 -17.80 16.01
CA PHE A 23 1.58 -16.74 15.02
C PHE A 23 3.03 -16.23 14.88
N ALA A 24 3.45 -16.03 13.65
CA ALA A 24 4.60 -15.21 13.32
C ALA A 24 4.16 -13.74 13.19
N LYS A 25 4.93 -12.82 13.76
CA LYS A 25 4.65 -11.38 13.61
C LYS A 25 5.47 -10.78 12.46
N SER A 26 4.88 -9.86 11.73
CA SER A 26 5.52 -9.06 10.68
C SER A 26 5.06 -7.61 10.80
N VAL A 27 5.82 -6.67 10.23
CA VAL A 27 5.32 -5.32 10.03
C VAL A 27 4.24 -5.35 8.97
N GLY A 28 3.16 -4.61 9.21
CA GLY A 28 2.04 -4.45 8.30
C GLY A 28 1.62 -2.99 8.12
N GLY A 29 0.58 -2.83 7.33
CA GLY A 29 0.10 -1.52 6.92
C GLY A 29 0.55 -1.17 5.50
N SER A 30 -0.42 -0.91 4.61
CA SER A 30 -0.16 -0.76 3.18
C SER A 30 0.96 0.24 2.87
N ALA A 31 0.88 1.48 3.39
CA ALA A 31 1.93 2.49 3.16
C ALA A 31 3.31 2.05 3.70
N THR A 32 3.33 1.35 4.83
CA THR A 32 4.56 0.84 5.45
C THR A 32 5.15 -0.28 4.61
N ASN A 33 4.34 -1.21 4.14
CA ASN A 33 4.76 -2.30 3.26
C ASN A 33 5.31 -1.76 1.92
N VAL A 34 4.70 -0.72 1.34
CA VAL A 34 5.21 -0.05 0.13
C VAL A 34 6.60 0.55 0.39
N ALA A 35 6.82 1.18 1.55
CA ALA A 35 8.13 1.71 1.91
C ALA A 35 9.18 0.60 2.06
N VAL A 36 8.83 -0.53 2.70
CA VAL A 36 9.71 -1.70 2.80
C VAL A 36 10.03 -2.27 1.42
N ALA A 37 9.02 -2.42 0.55
CA ALA A 37 9.21 -2.90 -0.81
C ALA A 37 10.15 -1.97 -1.61
N ALA A 38 9.96 -0.65 -1.53
CA ALA A 38 10.81 0.32 -2.18
C ALA A 38 12.27 0.25 -1.66
N SER A 39 12.45 0.11 -0.35
CA SER A 39 13.77 -0.04 0.27
C SER A 39 14.47 -1.33 -0.18
N ARG A 40 13.77 -2.46 -0.21
CA ARG A 40 14.28 -3.75 -0.71
C ARG A 40 14.70 -3.67 -2.19
N LEU A 41 14.09 -2.76 -2.95
CA LEU A 41 14.44 -2.46 -4.33
C LEU A 41 15.51 -1.36 -4.46
N GLY A 42 16.18 -0.99 -3.35
CA GLY A 42 17.32 -0.06 -3.34
C GLY A 42 16.93 1.41 -3.32
N ARG A 43 15.72 1.77 -2.90
CA ARG A 43 15.31 3.16 -2.73
C ARG A 43 15.47 3.61 -1.28
N HIS A 44 15.87 4.86 -1.06
CA HIS A 44 15.78 5.48 0.25
C HIS A 44 14.31 5.78 0.55
N ALA A 45 13.77 5.14 1.56
CA ALA A 45 12.38 5.28 1.95
C ALA A 45 12.25 5.61 3.43
N ALA A 46 11.24 6.42 3.80
CA ALA A 46 10.85 6.68 5.18
C ALA A 46 9.33 6.61 5.31
N VAL A 47 8.83 6.37 6.52
CA VAL A 47 7.39 6.26 6.79
C VAL A 47 6.93 7.39 7.70
N ILE A 48 5.90 8.12 7.28
CA ILE A 48 5.17 9.08 8.11
C ILE A 48 3.94 8.36 8.67
N THR A 49 3.95 8.07 9.97
CA THR A 49 2.89 7.33 10.68
C THR A 49 3.00 7.57 12.18
N LYS A 50 2.16 6.90 12.99
CA LYS A 50 2.26 6.90 14.46
C LYS A 50 2.02 5.50 15.00
N VAL A 51 2.69 5.19 16.10
CA VAL A 51 2.55 3.95 16.89
C VAL A 51 2.19 4.27 18.34
N GLY A 52 1.80 3.28 19.11
CA GLY A 52 1.62 3.40 20.55
C GLY A 52 2.94 3.45 21.30
N ALA A 53 2.90 3.92 22.54
CA ALA A 53 3.99 3.82 23.52
C ALA A 53 3.98 2.41 24.15
N ASP A 54 4.27 1.38 23.35
CA ASP A 54 4.21 -0.03 23.76
C ASP A 54 5.26 -0.86 22.98
N GLY A 55 5.48 -2.10 23.42
CA GLY A 55 6.50 -2.98 22.83
C GLY A 55 6.27 -3.33 21.36
N PHE A 56 5.05 -3.17 20.83
CA PHE A 56 4.80 -3.32 19.41
C PHE A 56 5.20 -2.07 18.61
N GLY A 57 5.07 -0.88 19.20
CA GLY A 57 5.61 0.36 18.64
C GLY A 57 7.14 0.32 18.53
N ASP A 58 7.81 -0.20 19.56
CA ASP A 58 9.26 -0.42 19.56
C ASP A 58 9.66 -1.43 18.47
N TYR A 59 8.96 -2.57 18.38
CA TYR A 59 9.16 -3.56 17.35
C TYR A 59 9.05 -2.98 15.93
N ILE A 60 8.04 -2.14 15.66
CA ILE A 60 7.87 -1.53 14.33
C ILE A 60 9.07 -0.66 13.98
N ARG A 61 9.58 0.16 14.90
CA ARG A 61 10.75 1.01 14.67
C ARG A 61 12.00 0.20 14.39
N GLU A 62 12.25 -0.85 15.17
CA GLU A 62 13.39 -1.75 14.98
C GLU A 62 13.31 -2.49 13.64
N ALA A 63 12.13 -3.03 13.31
CA ALA A 63 11.92 -3.75 12.05
C ALA A 63 12.07 -2.84 10.83
N LEU A 64 11.56 -1.59 10.87
CA LEU A 64 11.79 -0.61 9.80
C LEU A 64 13.29 -0.37 9.60
N GLY A 65 14.06 -0.21 10.67
CA GLY A 65 15.52 -0.09 10.61
C GLY A 65 16.20 -1.30 9.97
N THR A 66 15.74 -2.52 10.31
CA THR A 66 16.22 -3.78 9.70
C THR A 66 15.94 -3.83 8.19
N PHE A 67 14.82 -3.30 7.74
CA PHE A 67 14.49 -3.19 6.32
C PHE A 67 15.14 -1.98 5.62
N GLY A 68 15.92 -1.15 6.34
CA GLY A 68 16.56 0.05 5.78
C GLY A 68 15.56 1.18 5.49
N VAL A 69 14.41 1.20 6.20
CA VAL A 69 13.39 2.23 6.10
C VAL A 69 13.56 3.24 7.23
N GLY A 70 13.61 4.53 6.91
CA GLY A 70 13.68 5.62 7.90
C GLY A 70 12.44 5.63 8.80
N ALA A 71 12.69 5.65 10.13
CA ALA A 71 11.67 5.69 11.17
C ALA A 71 11.62 7.04 11.90
N GLU A 72 12.35 8.04 11.44
CA GLU A 72 12.45 9.37 12.04
C GLU A 72 11.12 10.12 12.06
N PHE A 73 10.18 9.78 11.17
CA PHE A 73 8.85 10.37 11.10
C PHE A 73 7.76 9.44 11.65
N VAL A 74 8.15 8.41 12.38
CA VAL A 74 7.20 7.56 13.12
C VAL A 74 6.93 8.19 14.48
N GLY A 75 5.80 8.89 14.62
CA GLY A 75 5.37 9.50 15.87
C GLY A 75 4.93 8.47 16.94
N THR A 76 4.71 8.93 18.16
CA THR A 76 4.18 8.10 19.25
C THR A 76 2.93 8.74 19.83
N ASP A 77 1.85 7.96 19.98
CA ASP A 77 0.69 8.35 20.79
C ASP A 77 0.78 7.63 22.15
N PRO A 78 0.86 8.35 23.28
CA PRO A 78 1.03 7.73 24.60
C PRO A 78 -0.25 7.09 25.14
N ARG A 79 -1.40 7.33 24.53
CA ARG A 79 -2.72 6.89 25.02
C ARG A 79 -3.29 5.71 24.25
N LEU A 80 -2.89 5.58 22.99
CA LEU A 80 -3.39 4.55 22.08
C LEU A 80 -2.40 3.40 21.94
N ARG A 81 -2.90 2.23 21.58
CA ARG A 81 -2.10 1.03 21.38
C ARG A 81 -1.68 0.91 19.91
N THR A 82 -0.50 0.36 19.69
CA THR A 82 -0.06 -0.04 18.36
C THR A 82 -1.04 -1.08 17.79
N PRO A 83 -1.58 -0.88 16.57
CA PRO A 83 -2.58 -1.77 16.00
C PRO A 83 -2.04 -3.16 15.70
N LEU A 84 -2.89 -4.16 15.90
CA LEU A 84 -2.63 -5.55 15.48
C LEU A 84 -3.61 -5.93 14.37
N VAL A 85 -3.16 -6.80 13.47
CA VAL A 85 -4.01 -7.40 12.45
C VAL A 85 -3.78 -8.90 12.47
N PHE A 86 -4.83 -9.68 12.73
CA PHE A 86 -4.77 -11.13 12.61
C PHE A 86 -5.19 -11.53 11.19
N CYS A 87 -4.38 -12.38 10.58
CA CYS A 87 -4.64 -12.90 9.24
C CYS A 87 -5.17 -14.32 9.33
N GLU A 88 -6.14 -14.66 8.48
CA GLU A 88 -6.45 -16.04 8.13
C GLU A 88 -5.96 -16.33 6.71
N ILE A 89 -5.40 -17.51 6.49
CA ILE A 89 -4.75 -17.84 5.21
C ILE A 89 -5.40 -19.07 4.61
N TYR A 90 -6.22 -18.86 3.59
CA TYR A 90 -6.87 -19.91 2.80
C TYR A 90 -6.51 -19.73 1.31
N PRO A 91 -5.38 -20.27 0.86
CA PRO A 91 -4.99 -20.19 -0.54
C PRO A 91 -6.04 -20.83 -1.47
N PRO A 92 -6.22 -20.35 -2.70
CA PRO A 92 -5.36 -19.36 -3.36
C PRO A 92 -5.85 -17.91 -3.25
N ASP A 93 -7.06 -17.64 -2.73
CA ASP A 93 -7.74 -16.34 -2.94
C ASP A 93 -8.51 -15.78 -1.74
N HIS A 94 -8.51 -16.48 -0.60
CA HIS A 94 -9.28 -16.04 0.57
C HIS A 94 -8.36 -15.77 1.77
N PHE A 95 -8.21 -14.49 2.13
CA PHE A 95 -7.28 -14.01 3.17
C PHE A 95 -7.97 -13.00 4.09
N PRO A 96 -8.89 -13.44 4.96
CA PRO A 96 -9.59 -12.55 5.89
C PRO A 96 -8.64 -11.85 6.85
N LEU A 97 -8.96 -10.59 7.18
CA LEU A 97 -8.21 -9.77 8.13
C LEU A 97 -9.12 -9.33 9.28
N LEU A 98 -8.65 -9.53 10.50
CA LEU A 98 -9.29 -9.04 11.71
C LEU A 98 -8.45 -7.92 12.32
N PHE A 99 -8.96 -6.68 12.24
CA PHE A 99 -8.26 -5.49 12.68
C PHE A 99 -8.55 -5.18 14.17
N TYR A 100 -7.50 -5.05 14.96
CA TYR A 100 -7.56 -4.52 16.33
C TYR A 100 -7.05 -3.07 16.34
N ARG A 101 -7.94 -2.13 15.99
CA ARG A 101 -7.66 -0.70 15.81
C ARG A 101 -8.61 0.21 16.60
N GLU A 102 -9.46 -0.35 17.48
CA GLU A 102 -10.44 0.37 18.27
C GLU A 102 -9.86 0.89 19.61
N PRO A 103 -10.36 2.02 20.16
CA PRO A 103 -11.41 2.90 19.59
C PRO A 103 -10.92 3.74 18.40
N THR A 104 -9.62 3.87 18.20
CA THR A 104 -8.90 4.42 17.04
C THR A 104 -7.44 4.01 17.12
N ALA A 105 -6.72 4.05 16.00
CA ALA A 105 -5.29 3.75 15.95
C ALA A 105 -4.44 5.02 16.03
N PRO A 106 -3.19 4.95 16.54
CA PRO A 106 -2.27 6.09 16.60
C PRO A 106 -2.10 6.80 15.26
N ASP A 107 -1.96 6.07 14.15
CA ASP A 107 -1.79 6.63 12.81
C ASP A 107 -2.99 7.49 12.35
N MET A 108 -4.20 7.25 12.88
CA MET A 108 -5.40 8.04 12.62
C MET A 108 -5.42 9.36 13.39
N THR A 109 -4.54 9.55 14.37
CA THR A 109 -4.42 10.79 15.14
C THR A 109 -3.37 11.75 14.59
N LEU A 110 -2.75 11.44 13.45
CA LEU A 110 -1.77 12.30 12.82
C LEU A 110 -2.44 13.59 12.33
N THR A 111 -1.91 14.73 12.78
CA THR A 111 -2.42 16.08 12.46
C THR A 111 -1.57 16.76 11.39
N VAL A 112 -2.13 17.81 10.77
CA VAL A 112 -1.39 18.67 9.81
C VAL A 112 -0.15 19.31 10.43
N ALA A 113 -0.20 19.64 11.73
CA ALA A 113 0.91 20.26 12.45
C ALA A 113 2.11 19.33 12.66
N GLU A 114 1.87 18.00 12.67
CA GLU A 114 2.90 16.98 12.86
C GLU A 114 3.58 16.55 11.55
N LEU A 115 3.13 17.08 10.41
CA LEU A 115 3.73 16.72 9.12
C LEU A 115 5.18 17.21 9.00
N PRO A 116 6.14 16.34 8.62
CA PRO A 116 7.52 16.73 8.33
C PRO A 116 7.58 17.43 6.97
N ARG A 117 7.20 18.71 6.96
CA ARG A 117 6.90 19.50 5.75
C ARG A 117 8.06 19.54 4.74
N ASP A 118 9.28 19.66 5.23
CA ASP A 118 10.45 19.77 4.35
C ASP A 118 10.78 18.42 3.72
N ALA A 119 10.76 17.34 4.51
CA ALA A 119 10.94 15.99 3.99
C ALA A 119 9.87 15.61 2.93
N ILE A 120 8.60 16.05 3.12
CA ILE A 120 7.55 15.84 2.14
C ILE A 120 7.82 16.61 0.85
N ARG A 121 8.28 17.86 0.94
CA ARG A 121 8.61 18.70 -0.25
C ARG A 121 9.81 18.17 -1.02
N GLU A 122 10.81 17.65 -0.32
CA GLU A 122 12.06 17.15 -0.91
C GLU A 122 11.92 15.74 -1.48
N ALA A 123 10.86 15.01 -1.12
CA ALA A 123 10.63 13.66 -1.61
C ALA A 123 10.37 13.67 -3.12
N GLY A 124 11.19 12.93 -3.90
CA GLY A 124 10.98 12.74 -5.33
C GLY A 124 9.73 11.88 -5.64
N PHE A 125 9.26 11.10 -4.65
CA PHE A 125 8.08 10.24 -4.73
C PHE A 125 7.38 10.22 -3.37
N PHE A 126 6.10 10.56 -3.36
CA PHE A 126 5.28 10.61 -2.15
C PHE A 126 4.04 9.72 -2.29
N TRP A 127 3.88 8.77 -1.38
CA TRP A 127 2.80 7.77 -1.39
C TRP A 127 1.84 7.99 -0.23
N THR A 128 0.55 8.02 -0.53
CA THR A 128 -0.55 8.02 0.46
C THR A 128 -1.53 6.91 0.18
N THR A 129 -2.31 6.51 1.19
CA THR A 129 -3.32 5.46 1.06
C THR A 129 -4.70 5.94 1.51
N GLY A 130 -5.75 5.39 0.90
CA GLY A 130 -7.14 5.74 1.19
C GLY A 130 -7.57 5.45 2.63
N THR A 131 -6.91 4.53 3.31
CA THR A 131 -7.17 4.28 4.75
C THR A 131 -6.90 5.51 5.61
N GLY A 132 -5.93 6.37 5.23
CA GLY A 132 -5.66 7.64 5.90
C GLY A 132 -6.79 8.66 5.79
N LEU A 133 -7.72 8.47 4.85
CA LEU A 133 -8.86 9.34 4.61
C LEU A 133 -10.12 8.97 5.42
N SER A 134 -10.11 7.83 6.12
CA SER A 134 -11.31 7.29 6.75
C SER A 134 -11.83 8.12 7.94
N ALA A 135 -10.96 8.88 8.64
CA ALA A 135 -11.37 9.73 9.75
C ALA A 135 -10.44 10.94 9.95
N GLU A 136 -10.95 11.97 10.61
CA GLU A 136 -10.15 13.08 11.11
C GLU A 136 -9.38 12.68 12.38
N PRO A 137 -8.20 13.28 12.63
CA PRO A 137 -7.51 14.32 11.84
C PRO A 137 -6.63 13.78 10.71
N SER A 138 -6.47 12.46 10.57
CA SER A 138 -5.60 11.83 9.56
C SER A 138 -6.00 12.22 8.12
N ARG A 139 -7.31 12.37 7.86
CA ARG A 139 -7.84 12.81 6.56
C ARG A 139 -7.28 14.18 6.16
N ALA A 140 -7.42 15.18 7.04
CA ALA A 140 -6.88 16.50 6.78
C ALA A 140 -5.36 16.48 6.60
N ALA A 141 -4.64 15.69 7.40
CA ALA A 141 -3.20 15.53 7.29
C ALA A 141 -2.80 14.87 5.96
N THR A 142 -3.53 13.84 5.50
CA THR A 142 -3.26 13.14 4.23
C THR A 142 -3.44 14.08 3.03
N LEU A 143 -4.54 14.85 2.99
CA LEU A 143 -4.78 15.82 1.92
C LEU A 143 -3.75 16.94 1.93
N ALA A 144 -3.42 17.49 3.11
CA ALA A 144 -2.40 18.52 3.24
C ALA A 144 -0.99 18.03 2.83
N ALA A 145 -0.66 16.76 3.11
CA ALA A 145 0.60 16.17 2.69
C ALA A 145 0.69 16.02 1.17
N LEU A 146 -0.40 15.63 0.49
CA LEU A 146 -0.47 15.63 -0.97
C LEU A 146 -0.30 17.03 -1.57
N ASP A 147 -0.87 18.07 -0.94
CA ASP A 147 -0.70 19.46 -1.38
C ASP A 147 0.73 19.97 -1.15
N LEU A 148 1.45 19.45 -0.15
CA LEU A 148 2.84 19.83 0.16
C LEU A 148 3.86 19.18 -0.76
N ALA A 149 3.62 17.95 -1.22
CA ALA A 149 4.57 17.19 -2.02
C ALA A 149 4.76 17.81 -3.41
N THR A 150 6.02 17.93 -3.83
CA THR A 150 6.41 18.54 -5.12
C THR A 150 6.84 17.51 -6.16
N GLY A 151 7.27 16.31 -5.73
CA GLY A 151 7.61 15.18 -6.60
C GLY A 151 6.40 14.43 -7.13
N THR A 152 6.61 13.19 -7.55
CA THR A 152 5.52 12.28 -7.98
C THR A 152 4.62 11.95 -6.80
N ARG A 153 3.37 12.40 -6.84
CA ARG A 153 2.36 12.20 -5.80
C ARG A 153 1.47 11.02 -6.17
N VAL A 154 1.55 9.95 -5.38
CA VAL A 154 0.76 8.75 -5.61
C VAL A 154 -0.28 8.58 -4.51
N HIS A 155 -1.51 8.35 -4.90
CA HIS A 155 -2.59 7.93 -4.01
C HIS A 155 -3.05 6.53 -4.35
N ASP A 156 -2.84 5.58 -3.44
CA ASP A 156 -3.45 4.25 -3.51
C ASP A 156 -4.84 4.31 -2.88
N LEU A 157 -5.84 3.90 -3.61
CA LEU A 157 -7.23 3.92 -3.14
C LEU A 157 -7.42 3.08 -1.87
N ASP A 158 -6.66 1.97 -1.71
CA ASP A 158 -6.56 1.13 -0.50
C ASP A 158 -7.85 1.17 0.36
N HIS A 159 -9.00 0.88 -0.27
CA HIS A 159 -10.28 0.93 0.40
C HIS A 159 -10.47 -0.30 1.27
N ARG A 160 -10.71 -0.05 2.57
CA ARG A 160 -11.04 -1.07 3.57
C ARG A 160 -12.39 -0.71 4.19
N PRO A 161 -13.50 -1.33 3.74
CA PRO A 161 -14.85 -0.98 4.23
C PRO A 161 -14.96 -0.96 5.76
N SER A 162 -14.30 -1.91 6.45
CA SER A 162 -14.32 -2.01 7.91
C SER A 162 -13.68 -0.84 8.66
N LEU A 163 -12.93 0.03 7.99
CA LEU A 163 -12.30 1.21 8.58
C LEU A 163 -13.10 2.50 8.35
N TRP A 164 -14.21 2.42 7.62
CA TRP A 164 -15.12 3.53 7.38
C TRP A 164 -16.38 3.36 8.24
N ARG A 165 -16.89 4.45 8.79
CA ARG A 165 -18.12 4.43 9.59
C ARG A 165 -19.35 4.53 8.69
N GLU A 166 -20.51 4.11 9.21
CA GLU A 166 -21.78 4.33 8.54
C GLU A 166 -22.01 5.82 8.29
N GLY A 167 -22.42 6.18 7.07
CA GLY A 167 -22.61 7.57 6.63
C GLY A 167 -21.33 8.26 6.12
N ASP A 168 -20.16 7.63 6.20
CA ASP A 168 -18.94 8.15 5.56
C ASP A 168 -19.07 8.12 4.04
N GLU A 169 -18.30 8.98 3.39
CA GLU A 169 -18.31 9.16 1.93
C GLU A 169 -16.96 8.75 1.30
N PRO A 170 -16.59 7.44 1.28
CA PRO A 170 -15.27 7.01 0.79
C PRO A 170 -14.99 7.47 -0.65
N ARG A 171 -15.99 7.41 -1.54
CA ARG A 171 -15.89 7.92 -2.92
C ARG A 171 -15.49 9.38 -2.96
N ARG A 172 -16.16 10.22 -2.20
CA ARG A 172 -15.89 11.67 -2.15
C ARG A 172 -14.44 11.94 -1.75
N TRP A 173 -13.95 11.27 -0.72
CA TRP A 173 -12.62 11.50 -0.20
C TRP A 173 -11.54 10.89 -1.09
N ALA A 174 -11.77 9.73 -1.69
CA ALA A 174 -10.89 9.16 -2.71
C ALA A 174 -10.73 10.12 -3.91
N MET A 175 -11.82 10.70 -4.42
CA MET A 175 -11.74 11.68 -5.51
C MET A 175 -11.06 12.98 -5.08
N LYS A 176 -11.24 13.45 -3.84
CA LYS A 176 -10.52 14.62 -3.29
C LYS A 176 -9.00 14.39 -3.19
N ALA A 177 -8.57 13.16 -2.90
CA ALA A 177 -7.14 12.81 -2.93
C ALA A 177 -6.65 12.66 -4.38
N ALA A 178 -7.46 12.08 -5.27
CA ALA A 178 -7.15 11.97 -6.70
C ALA A 178 -6.89 13.34 -7.35
N GLU A 179 -7.71 14.37 -7.04
CA GLU A 179 -7.52 15.77 -7.50
C GLU A 179 -6.10 16.31 -7.20
N ARG A 180 -5.42 15.76 -6.20
CA ARG A 180 -4.10 16.21 -5.70
C ARG A 180 -2.95 15.31 -6.14
N ALA A 181 -3.27 14.08 -6.54
CA ALA A 181 -2.28 13.11 -6.97
C ALA A 181 -1.88 13.29 -8.43
N SER A 182 -0.66 12.94 -8.79
CA SER A 182 -0.22 12.76 -10.18
C SER A 182 -0.50 11.34 -10.68
N VAL A 183 -0.50 10.38 -9.77
CA VAL A 183 -0.78 8.96 -10.07
C VAL A 183 -1.81 8.42 -9.07
N VAL A 184 -2.83 7.73 -9.55
CA VAL A 184 -3.79 7.00 -8.72
C VAL A 184 -3.66 5.51 -8.99
N VAL A 185 -3.64 4.70 -7.95
CA VAL A 185 -3.53 3.23 -8.02
C VAL A 185 -4.71 2.60 -7.31
N GLY A 186 -5.26 1.53 -7.84
CA GLY A 186 -6.29 0.75 -7.18
C GLY A 186 -6.56 -0.58 -7.87
N ASN A 187 -7.24 -1.49 -7.18
CA ASN A 187 -7.82 -2.69 -7.77
C ASN A 187 -9.24 -2.42 -8.30
N LEU A 188 -9.89 -3.42 -8.89
CA LEU A 188 -11.22 -3.27 -9.51
C LEU A 188 -12.30 -2.87 -8.50
N ASP A 189 -12.26 -3.40 -7.26
CA ASP A 189 -13.22 -3.07 -6.19
C ASP A 189 -13.03 -1.62 -5.73
N GLU A 190 -11.79 -1.19 -5.63
CA GLU A 190 -11.40 0.18 -5.27
C GLU A 190 -11.78 1.17 -6.37
N MET A 191 -11.64 0.78 -7.65
CA MET A 191 -12.10 1.58 -8.79
C MET A 191 -13.62 1.73 -8.78
N GLU A 192 -14.36 0.65 -8.52
CA GLU A 192 -15.81 0.70 -8.38
C GLU A 192 -16.25 1.60 -7.22
N MET A 193 -15.61 1.48 -6.07
CA MET A 193 -15.86 2.37 -4.93
C MET A 193 -15.66 3.83 -5.31
N ALA A 194 -14.57 4.17 -5.99
CA ALA A 194 -14.21 5.54 -6.33
C ALA A 194 -15.07 6.12 -7.47
N THR A 195 -15.47 5.30 -8.45
CA THR A 195 -16.07 5.81 -9.71
C THR A 195 -17.49 5.29 -9.97
N GLY A 196 -17.86 4.14 -9.39
CA GLY A 196 -19.13 3.45 -9.65
C GLY A 196 -19.06 2.43 -10.78
N THR A 197 -17.87 2.17 -11.33
CA THR A 197 -17.67 1.15 -12.37
C THR A 197 -16.44 0.31 -12.14
N ARG A 198 -16.54 -0.99 -12.45
CA ARG A 198 -15.41 -1.96 -12.42
C ARG A 198 -14.70 -2.04 -13.77
N GLU A 199 -15.27 -1.44 -14.83
CA GLU A 199 -14.65 -1.46 -16.14
C GLU A 199 -13.40 -0.57 -16.13
N PRO A 200 -12.19 -1.13 -16.38
CA PRO A 200 -10.91 -0.45 -16.11
C PRO A 200 -10.74 0.87 -16.87
N ALA A 201 -11.13 0.92 -18.16
CA ALA A 201 -10.94 2.13 -18.95
C ALA A 201 -11.91 3.24 -18.52
N SER A 202 -13.17 2.90 -18.23
CA SER A 202 -14.18 3.85 -17.76
C SER A 202 -13.83 4.41 -16.38
N ALA A 203 -13.40 3.53 -15.46
CA ALA A 203 -12.95 3.95 -14.13
C ALA A 203 -11.74 4.88 -14.23
N ALA A 204 -10.74 4.50 -15.04
CA ALA A 204 -9.56 5.33 -15.25
C ALA A 204 -9.91 6.68 -15.88
N ALA A 205 -10.80 6.73 -16.88
CA ALA A 205 -11.23 7.98 -17.50
C ALA A 205 -11.91 8.91 -16.49
N ALA A 206 -12.76 8.38 -15.61
CA ALA A 206 -13.40 9.17 -14.55
C ALA A 206 -12.37 9.78 -13.59
N ILE A 207 -11.37 9.02 -13.16
CA ILE A 207 -10.30 9.51 -12.27
C ILE A 207 -9.38 10.49 -13.00
N LEU A 208 -8.96 10.21 -14.26
CA LEU A 208 -8.13 11.10 -15.07
C LEU A 208 -8.77 12.48 -15.28
N SER A 209 -10.11 12.52 -15.34
CA SER A 209 -10.85 13.79 -15.47
C SER A 209 -10.75 14.67 -14.23
N ALA A 210 -10.46 14.09 -13.06
CA ALA A 210 -10.28 14.81 -11.81
C ALA A 210 -8.89 15.45 -11.65
N GLY A 211 -7.89 15.04 -12.46
CA GLY A 211 -6.58 15.71 -12.45
C GLY A 211 -5.35 14.84 -12.65
N PRO A 212 -5.30 13.57 -12.18
CA PRO A 212 -4.12 12.73 -12.33
C PRO A 212 -3.63 12.60 -13.77
N GLU A 213 -2.32 12.37 -13.91
CA GLU A 213 -1.70 12.11 -15.22
C GLU A 213 -1.76 10.62 -15.58
N VAL A 214 -1.75 9.75 -14.56
CA VAL A 214 -1.75 8.29 -14.70
C VAL A 214 -2.72 7.66 -13.73
N VAL A 215 -3.50 6.70 -14.19
CA VAL A 215 -4.32 5.81 -13.36
C VAL A 215 -3.88 4.37 -13.59
N ILE A 216 -3.55 3.67 -12.52
CA ILE A 216 -3.11 2.27 -12.57
C ILE A 216 -4.19 1.39 -11.96
N VAL A 217 -4.70 0.46 -12.75
CA VAL A 217 -5.73 -0.51 -12.36
C VAL A 217 -5.09 -1.88 -12.20
N LYS A 218 -5.07 -2.39 -10.98
CA LYS A 218 -4.65 -3.76 -10.63
C LYS A 218 -5.82 -4.71 -10.90
N GLN A 219 -5.61 -5.75 -11.73
CA GLN A 219 -6.68 -6.62 -12.22
C GLN A 219 -6.46 -8.10 -11.83
N GLY A 220 -5.72 -8.36 -10.76
CA GLY A 220 -5.42 -9.72 -10.28
C GLY A 220 -4.75 -10.57 -11.36
N LEU A 221 -5.33 -11.71 -11.69
CA LEU A 221 -4.79 -12.65 -12.70
C LEU A 221 -4.76 -12.06 -14.12
N ALA A 222 -5.49 -10.99 -14.40
CA ALA A 222 -5.39 -10.28 -15.69
C ALA A 222 -4.19 -9.32 -15.74
N GLY A 223 -3.47 -9.11 -14.62
CA GLY A 223 -2.30 -8.24 -14.55
C GLY A 223 -2.64 -6.81 -14.13
N ALA A 224 -2.03 -5.81 -14.77
CA ALA A 224 -2.27 -4.40 -14.48
C ALA A 224 -2.25 -3.55 -15.74
N SER A 225 -3.06 -2.49 -15.74
CA SER A 225 -3.11 -1.51 -16.81
C SER A 225 -2.82 -0.11 -16.27
N ALA A 226 -2.02 0.67 -17.01
CA ALA A 226 -1.83 2.09 -16.74
C ALA A 226 -2.49 2.89 -17.87
N PHE A 227 -3.35 3.81 -17.50
CA PHE A 227 -4.06 4.71 -18.37
C PHE A 227 -3.54 6.12 -18.23
N THR A 228 -3.29 6.77 -19.35
CA THR A 228 -3.02 8.22 -19.45
C THR A 228 -4.08 8.86 -20.35
N LYS A 229 -4.08 10.17 -20.48
CA LYS A 229 -5.01 10.85 -21.41
C LYS A 229 -4.80 10.46 -22.89
N VAL A 230 -3.64 9.89 -23.24
CA VAL A 230 -3.27 9.62 -24.64
C VAL A 230 -2.91 8.16 -24.93
N ARG A 231 -2.56 7.37 -23.93
CA ARG A 231 -2.07 5.99 -24.10
C ARG A 231 -2.53 5.09 -22.97
N THR A 232 -2.67 3.82 -23.28
CA THR A 232 -2.86 2.74 -22.33
C THR A 232 -1.71 1.74 -22.46
N PHE A 233 -1.21 1.30 -21.29
CA PHE A 233 -0.21 0.25 -21.19
C PHE A 233 -0.84 -0.92 -20.44
N HIS A 234 -0.49 -2.13 -20.83
CA HIS A 234 -0.94 -3.33 -20.13
C HIS A 234 0.22 -4.29 -19.93
N ALA A 235 0.34 -4.81 -18.73
CA ALA A 235 1.27 -5.87 -18.39
C ALA A 235 0.49 -7.06 -17.81
N ARG A 236 0.68 -8.25 -18.40
CA ARG A 236 0.05 -9.49 -17.92
C ARG A 236 0.60 -9.88 -16.55
N ALA A 237 -0.22 -10.55 -15.76
CA ALA A 237 0.26 -11.17 -14.53
C ALA A 237 1.25 -12.29 -14.85
N ILE A 238 2.20 -12.50 -13.95
CA ILE A 238 3.10 -13.65 -14.00
C ILE A 238 2.47 -14.76 -13.16
N PRO A 239 2.17 -15.93 -13.74
CA PRO A 239 1.58 -17.04 -13.02
C PRO A 239 2.52 -17.57 -11.93
N VAL A 240 2.00 -17.70 -10.71
CA VAL A 240 2.70 -18.31 -9.56
C VAL A 240 1.73 -19.16 -8.75
N THR A 241 2.25 -20.08 -7.96
CA THR A 241 1.45 -20.76 -6.93
C THR A 241 1.24 -19.78 -5.78
N VAL A 242 0.00 -19.38 -5.56
CA VAL A 242 -0.35 -18.44 -4.50
C VAL A 242 -0.33 -19.13 -3.15
N VAL A 243 0.46 -18.59 -2.21
CA VAL A 243 0.51 -18.97 -0.79
C VAL A 243 -0.27 -17.97 0.03
N CYS A 244 0.00 -16.68 -0.17
CA CYS A 244 -0.70 -15.58 0.51
C CYS A 244 -0.76 -14.34 -0.39
N GLY A 245 -1.97 -13.90 -0.76
CA GLY A 245 -2.16 -12.71 -1.60
C GLY A 245 -1.95 -11.37 -0.89
N LEU A 246 -1.84 -11.39 0.45
CA LEU A 246 -1.61 -10.17 1.24
C LEU A 246 -0.23 -9.58 0.93
N GLY A 247 -0.17 -8.26 0.77
CA GLY A 247 1.07 -7.55 0.46
C GLY A 247 1.48 -7.54 -1.02
N ALA A 248 0.86 -8.35 -1.89
CA ALA A 248 1.17 -8.33 -3.32
C ALA A 248 0.94 -6.95 -3.96
N GLY A 249 -0.14 -6.26 -3.56
CA GLY A 249 -0.43 -4.88 -3.96
C GLY A 249 0.61 -3.88 -3.44
N ASP A 250 1.12 -4.10 -2.24
CA ASP A 250 2.14 -3.24 -1.61
C ASP A 250 3.51 -3.44 -2.29
N ALA A 251 3.86 -4.69 -2.63
CA ALA A 251 5.05 -5.00 -3.44
C ALA A 251 4.98 -4.35 -4.82
N PHE A 252 3.81 -4.41 -5.46
CA PHE A 252 3.54 -3.69 -6.70
C PHE A 252 3.77 -2.18 -6.52
N GLY A 253 3.27 -1.58 -5.43
CA GLY A 253 3.45 -0.16 -5.10
C GLY A 253 4.92 0.24 -4.93
N GLY A 254 5.71 -0.53 -4.19
CA GLY A 254 7.16 -0.31 -4.03
C GLY A 254 7.93 -0.44 -5.35
N ALA A 255 7.55 -1.43 -6.18
CA ALA A 255 8.12 -1.62 -7.50
C ALA A 255 7.72 -0.51 -8.49
N LEU A 256 6.49 0.01 -8.39
CA LEU A 256 6.04 1.19 -9.11
C LEU A 256 6.91 2.41 -8.76
N ALA A 257 7.15 2.63 -7.47
CA ALA A 257 8.05 3.70 -7.00
C ALA A 257 9.46 3.52 -7.58
N HIS A 258 9.99 2.30 -7.57
CA HIS A 258 11.30 2.00 -8.14
C HIS A 258 11.37 2.32 -9.63
N GLY A 259 10.39 1.91 -10.42
CA GLY A 259 10.36 2.16 -11.88
C GLY A 259 10.23 3.65 -12.22
N LEU A 260 9.29 4.36 -11.56
CA LEU A 260 9.08 5.80 -11.81
C LEU A 260 10.29 6.64 -11.42
N LEU A 261 10.91 6.36 -10.26
CA LEU A 261 12.16 7.02 -9.82
C LEU A 261 13.37 6.64 -10.69
N SER A 262 13.32 5.55 -11.42
CA SER A 262 14.35 5.15 -12.40
C SER A 262 14.13 5.79 -13.77
N GLY A 263 13.05 6.54 -13.97
CA GLY A 263 12.69 7.11 -15.26
C GLY A 263 12.27 6.08 -16.32
N TRP A 264 11.81 4.88 -15.88
CA TRP A 264 11.34 3.86 -16.83
C TRP A 264 9.99 4.26 -17.44
N ASP A 265 9.74 3.77 -18.65
CA ASP A 265 8.40 3.85 -19.23
C ASP A 265 7.38 3.02 -18.42
N LEU A 266 6.09 3.35 -18.58
CA LEU A 266 5.02 2.69 -17.82
C LEU A 266 4.90 1.19 -18.13
N GLY A 267 5.18 0.76 -19.34
CA GLY A 267 5.10 -0.66 -19.70
C GLY A 267 6.13 -1.49 -18.94
N ARG A 268 7.39 -1.07 -18.93
CA ARG A 268 8.46 -1.69 -18.15
C ARG A 268 8.15 -1.65 -16.65
N THR A 269 7.69 -0.50 -16.18
CA THR A 269 7.35 -0.32 -14.76
C THR A 269 6.25 -1.29 -14.32
N LEU A 270 5.19 -1.46 -15.12
CA LEU A 270 4.11 -2.40 -14.81
C LEU A 270 4.56 -3.87 -14.82
N MET A 271 5.40 -4.26 -15.79
CA MET A 271 5.94 -5.63 -15.82
C MET A 271 6.75 -5.95 -14.57
N PHE A 272 7.62 -5.03 -14.16
CA PHE A 272 8.44 -5.17 -12.95
C PHE A 272 7.57 -5.19 -11.70
N ALA A 273 6.54 -4.33 -11.62
CA ALA A 273 5.61 -4.27 -10.49
C ALA A 273 4.76 -5.54 -10.37
N ASN A 274 4.27 -6.11 -11.50
CA ASN A 274 3.56 -7.39 -11.51
C ASN A 274 4.46 -8.54 -11.03
N ALA A 275 5.72 -8.57 -11.43
CA ALA A 275 6.68 -9.58 -10.98
C ALA A 275 6.92 -9.48 -9.46
N ALA A 276 7.11 -8.27 -8.93
CA ALA A 276 7.25 -8.06 -7.48
C ALA A 276 6.02 -8.54 -6.71
N GLY A 277 4.82 -8.21 -7.18
CA GLY A 277 3.55 -8.67 -6.60
C GLY A 277 3.40 -10.20 -6.65
N ALA A 278 3.78 -10.84 -7.77
CA ALA A 278 3.75 -12.29 -7.92
C ALA A 278 4.70 -13.01 -6.94
N ILE A 279 5.91 -12.48 -6.72
CA ILE A 279 6.85 -13.03 -5.74
C ILE A 279 6.25 -13.00 -4.34
N VAL A 280 5.67 -11.87 -3.92
CA VAL A 280 5.05 -11.77 -2.59
C VAL A 280 3.85 -12.71 -2.48
N ALA A 281 3.01 -12.81 -3.50
CA ALA A 281 1.88 -13.74 -3.51
C ALA A 281 2.30 -15.22 -3.35
N SER A 282 3.52 -15.59 -3.74
CA SER A 282 4.08 -16.95 -3.58
C SER A 282 4.71 -17.21 -2.20
N ARG A 283 4.66 -16.24 -1.28
CA ARG A 283 5.28 -16.30 0.05
C ARG A 283 4.26 -16.05 1.16
N LEU A 284 4.60 -16.44 2.37
CA LEU A 284 3.84 -16.07 3.56
C LEU A 284 4.43 -14.78 4.16
N ALA A 285 3.59 -13.88 4.66
CA ALA A 285 3.87 -12.54 5.18
C ALA A 285 3.94 -11.42 4.11
N CYS A 286 3.88 -10.16 4.57
CA CYS A 286 3.96 -8.98 3.71
C CYS A 286 5.39 -8.41 3.70
N ALA A 287 5.78 -7.64 4.72
CA ALA A 287 7.06 -6.92 4.74
C ALA A 287 8.27 -7.87 4.57
N ASP A 288 8.27 -9.00 5.27
CA ASP A 288 9.35 -9.99 5.21
C ASP A 288 9.43 -10.71 3.86
N ALA A 289 8.33 -10.72 3.10
CA ALA A 289 8.24 -11.35 1.78
C ALA A 289 8.68 -10.45 0.62
N MET A 290 8.93 -9.16 0.87
CA MET A 290 9.25 -8.19 -0.18
C MET A 290 10.53 -8.56 -0.94
N PRO A 291 10.49 -8.57 -2.29
CA PRO A 291 11.60 -9.03 -3.11
C PRO A 291 12.70 -7.98 -3.24
N THR A 292 13.88 -8.44 -3.60
CA THR A 292 15.00 -7.64 -4.10
C THR A 292 14.89 -7.43 -5.62
N VAL A 293 15.65 -6.47 -6.16
CA VAL A 293 15.76 -6.24 -7.63
C VAL A 293 16.22 -7.51 -8.35
N PHE A 294 17.14 -8.28 -7.74
CA PHE A 294 17.65 -9.52 -8.32
C PHE A 294 16.54 -10.57 -8.49
N GLU A 295 15.77 -10.81 -7.43
CA GLU A 295 14.65 -11.78 -7.46
C GLU A 295 13.57 -11.40 -8.50
N VAL A 296 13.25 -10.10 -8.62
CA VAL A 296 12.29 -9.62 -9.62
C VAL A 296 12.81 -9.84 -11.03
N ASN A 297 14.09 -9.53 -11.30
CA ASN A 297 14.69 -9.72 -12.61
C ASN A 297 14.80 -11.21 -12.98
N ASP A 298 15.12 -12.07 -12.02
CA ASP A 298 15.17 -13.53 -12.24
C ASP A 298 13.81 -14.08 -12.64
N LEU A 299 12.74 -13.66 -11.95
CA LEU A 299 11.38 -14.08 -12.31
C LEU A 299 10.97 -13.58 -13.70
N LEU A 300 11.30 -12.34 -14.06
CA LEU A 300 11.05 -11.79 -15.39
C LEU A 300 11.81 -12.57 -16.47
N ALA A 301 13.08 -12.90 -16.23
CA ALA A 301 13.88 -13.67 -17.18
C ALA A 301 13.35 -15.11 -17.34
N ALA A 302 12.83 -15.73 -16.28
CA ALA A 302 12.20 -17.03 -16.34
C ALA A 302 10.87 -17.00 -17.11
N ALA A 303 10.05 -15.95 -16.92
CA ALA A 303 8.76 -15.79 -17.60
C ALA A 303 8.88 -15.44 -19.09
N ALA A 304 10.05 -15.01 -19.56
CA ALA A 304 10.32 -14.67 -20.97
C ALA A 304 10.77 -15.87 -21.81
N ARG A 305 11.01 -17.05 -21.19
CA ARG A 305 11.41 -18.31 -21.84
C ARG A 305 10.19 -19.17 -22.16
#